data_0fca108bbdd17f74a2eb1aea87a35134
#
_entry.id   0fca108bbdd17f74a2eb1aea87a35134
#
_cell.length_a   1.000
_cell.length_b   1.000
_cell.length_c   1.000
_cell.angle_alpha   90.00
_cell.angle_beta   90.00
_cell.angle_gamma   90.00
#
_symmetry.space_group_name_H-M   'P 1'
#
loop_
_entity.id
_entity.type
_entity.pdbx_description
1 polymer ?
#
loop_
_entity_poly.entity_id
_entity_poly.type
_entity_poly.pdbx_seq_one_letter_code
_entity_poly.pdbx_strand_id
1 'polypeptide(L)'
;MIHVKVTVKGEPDTAPFRHTFFYGDESDEELFYKSVNMIKEKLDKNLKININESLVIYCAYVIGKLRANETISVIERNAQKILPPDKVMIGVPESLRKIVFEVKIDKLPKRRVILKEPITTSNYILSAESC
;
A
#
# COMPACT_ATOMS: atom_id res chain seq x y z
N MET A 1 0.52 3.86 20.12
CA MET A 1 0.35 4.97 19.17
C MET A 1 1.14 4.69 17.90
N ILE A 2 0.50 4.84 16.74
CA ILE A 2 1.16 4.61 15.44
C ILE A 2 1.12 5.92 14.65
N HIS A 3 2.23 6.24 14.02
CA HIS A 3 2.32 7.39 13.13
C HIS A 3 2.88 6.92 11.79
N VAL A 4 2.14 7.17 10.72
CA VAL A 4 2.56 6.75 9.37
C VAL A 4 2.47 7.92 8.42
N LYS A 5 3.59 8.25 7.79
CA LYS A 5 3.66 9.19 6.67
C LYS A 5 3.87 8.41 5.39
N VAL A 6 3.09 8.74 4.38
CA VAL A 6 3.18 8.09 3.08
C VAL A 6 3.50 9.13 2.02
N THR A 7 4.54 8.87 1.24
CA THR A 7 4.88 9.68 0.08
C THR A 7 4.71 8.83 -1.16
N VAL A 8 3.94 9.33 -2.13
CA VAL A 8 3.61 8.60 -3.35
C VAL A 8 4.16 9.33 -4.55
N LYS A 9 4.79 8.58 -5.45
CA LYS A 9 5.23 9.10 -6.74
C LYS A 9 4.68 8.21 -7.85
N GLY A 10 4.02 8.82 -8.83
CA GLY A 10 3.49 8.15 -10.00
C GLY A 10 4.30 8.43 -11.24
N GLU A 11 3.77 8.01 -12.39
CA GLU A 11 4.40 8.15 -13.70
C GLU A 11 3.53 9.03 -14.60
N PRO A 12 4.13 9.77 -15.62
CA PRO A 12 5.57 9.88 -15.85
C PRO A 12 6.25 10.95 -15.02
N ASP A 13 5.59 12.04 -14.68
CA ASP A 13 6.21 13.17 -13.99
C ASP A 13 5.25 13.81 -12.99
N THR A 14 4.46 13.00 -12.31
CA THR A 14 3.57 13.53 -11.29
C THR A 14 4.36 14.01 -10.08
N ALA A 15 3.96 15.16 -9.55
CA ALA A 15 4.56 15.64 -8.31
C ALA A 15 4.25 14.67 -7.18
N PRO A 16 5.24 14.36 -6.32
CA PRO A 16 4.98 13.50 -5.16
C PRO A 16 3.94 14.14 -4.24
N PHE A 17 3.06 13.33 -3.70
CA PHE A 17 2.12 13.80 -2.69
C PHE A 17 2.28 12.99 -1.40
N ARG A 18 1.87 13.58 -0.27
CA ARG A 18 2.03 13.00 1.06
C ARG A 18 0.69 12.83 1.74
N HIS A 19 0.57 11.71 2.44
CA HIS A 19 -0.56 11.43 3.31
C HIS A 19 -0.07 11.05 4.70
N THR A 20 -0.88 11.36 5.72
CA THR A 20 -0.66 10.87 7.07
C THR A 20 -1.88 10.04 7.44
N PHE A 21 -1.68 8.74 7.72
CA PHE A 21 -2.79 7.84 7.99
C PHE A 21 -3.19 7.80 9.45
N PHE A 22 -2.23 7.77 10.33
CA PHE A 22 -2.54 7.76 11.76
C PHE A 22 -1.87 8.91 12.45
N TYR A 23 -2.60 9.53 13.30
CA TYR A 23 -2.02 10.55 14.13
C TYR A 23 -2.79 10.60 15.44
N GLY A 24 -2.26 9.96 16.47
CA GLY A 24 -2.84 10.07 17.78
C GLY A 24 -3.15 8.73 18.44
N ASP A 25 -4.41 8.47 18.72
CA ASP A 25 -4.83 7.45 19.64
C ASP A 25 -5.38 6.17 18.98
N GLU A 26 -5.87 5.26 19.83
CA GLU A 26 -6.42 3.98 19.40
C GLU A 26 -7.67 4.12 18.54
N SER A 27 -8.45 5.20 18.71
CA SER A 27 -9.68 5.37 17.93
C SER A 27 -9.38 5.64 16.46
N ASP A 28 -8.29 6.35 16.14
CA ASP A 28 -7.85 6.55 14.76
C ASP A 28 -7.44 5.23 14.13
N GLU A 29 -6.77 4.38 14.90
CA GLU A 29 -6.38 3.06 14.43
C GLU A 29 -7.58 2.16 14.16
N GLU A 30 -8.59 2.20 15.02
CA GLU A 30 -9.84 1.45 14.81
C GLU A 30 -10.57 1.87 13.54
N LEU A 31 -10.65 3.18 13.29
CA LEU A 31 -11.28 3.70 12.07
C LEU A 31 -10.53 3.23 10.83
N PHE A 32 -9.21 3.23 10.90
CA PHE A 32 -8.39 2.75 9.80
C PHE A 32 -8.68 1.28 9.49
N TYR A 33 -8.70 0.41 10.50
CA TYR A 33 -8.95 -1.02 10.28
C TYR A 33 -10.38 -1.31 9.84
N LYS A 34 -11.35 -0.49 10.22
CA LYS A 34 -12.68 -0.57 9.65
C LYS A 34 -12.65 -0.28 8.15
N SER A 35 -11.89 0.73 7.74
CA SER A 35 -11.71 1.05 6.32
C SER A 35 -11.05 -0.11 5.57
N VAL A 36 -10.02 -0.72 6.17
CA VAL A 36 -9.35 -1.89 5.59
C VAL A 36 -10.36 -3.00 5.34
N ASN A 37 -11.20 -3.30 6.31
CA ASN A 37 -12.18 -4.38 6.19
C ASN A 37 -13.22 -4.09 5.09
N MET A 38 -13.67 -2.85 4.98
CA MET A 38 -14.58 -2.45 3.92
C MET A 38 -13.97 -2.62 2.53
N ILE A 39 -12.69 -2.27 2.39
CA ILE A 39 -11.96 -2.43 1.13
C ILE A 39 -11.79 -3.91 0.79
N LYS A 40 -11.44 -4.73 1.78
CA LYS A 40 -11.33 -6.17 1.59
C LYS A 40 -12.65 -6.80 1.12
N GLU A 41 -13.78 -6.33 1.63
CA GLU A 41 -15.09 -6.77 1.16
C GLU A 41 -15.31 -6.44 -0.31
N LYS A 42 -14.89 -5.24 -0.76
CA LYS A 42 -14.95 -4.89 -2.17
C LYS A 42 -14.13 -5.86 -3.02
N LEU A 43 -12.92 -6.16 -2.59
CA LEU A 43 -12.05 -7.10 -3.31
C LEU A 43 -12.66 -8.50 -3.38
N ASP A 44 -13.28 -8.96 -2.30
CA ASP A 44 -13.95 -10.26 -2.27
C ASP A 44 -15.14 -10.32 -3.23
N LYS A 45 -15.76 -9.18 -3.50
CA LYS A 45 -16.88 -9.07 -4.44
C LYS A 45 -16.43 -8.76 -5.87
N ASN A 46 -15.12 -8.83 -6.13
CA ASN A 46 -14.51 -8.51 -7.44
C ASN A 46 -14.74 -7.07 -7.89
N LEU A 47 -14.92 -6.16 -6.94
CA LEU A 47 -14.97 -4.74 -7.24
C LEU A 47 -13.56 -4.18 -7.27
N LYS A 48 -13.30 -3.31 -8.24
CA LYS A 48 -11.97 -2.69 -8.38
C LYS A 48 -11.85 -1.51 -7.43
N ILE A 49 -10.65 -1.33 -6.87
CA ILE A 49 -10.40 -0.28 -5.89
C ILE A 49 -9.59 0.86 -6.49
N ASN A 50 -9.74 2.04 -5.91
CA ASN A 50 -9.07 3.26 -6.37
C ASN A 50 -7.69 3.45 -5.72
N ILE A 51 -7.04 4.59 -6.02
CA ILE A 51 -5.70 4.90 -5.49
C ILE A 51 -5.70 4.95 -3.97
N ASN A 52 -6.64 5.66 -3.37
CA ASN A 52 -6.69 5.83 -1.91
C ASN A 52 -6.95 4.50 -1.20
N GLU A 53 -7.85 3.70 -1.74
CA GLU A 53 -8.15 2.38 -1.20
C GLU A 53 -6.92 1.46 -1.31
N SER A 54 -6.19 1.54 -2.41
CA SER A 54 -4.95 0.78 -2.60
C SER A 54 -3.89 1.17 -1.58
N LEU A 55 -3.74 2.47 -1.31
CA LEU A 55 -2.79 2.96 -0.30
C LEU A 55 -3.15 2.46 1.10
N VAL A 56 -4.44 2.40 1.43
CA VAL A 56 -4.89 1.85 2.71
C VAL A 56 -4.48 0.38 2.85
N ILE A 57 -4.67 -0.41 1.80
CA ILE A 57 -4.28 -1.82 1.79
C ILE A 57 -2.77 -1.98 1.98
N TYR A 58 -1.95 -1.22 1.24
CA TYR A 58 -0.49 -1.29 1.41
C TYR A 58 -0.04 -0.82 2.78
N CYS A 59 -0.68 0.21 3.33
CA CYS A 59 -0.38 0.70 4.67
C CYS A 59 -0.65 -0.40 5.72
N ALA A 60 -1.80 -1.05 5.63
CA ALA A 60 -2.13 -2.16 6.53
C ALA A 60 -1.14 -3.31 6.41
N TYR A 61 -0.73 -3.64 5.19
CA TYR A 61 0.28 -4.65 4.92
C TYR A 61 1.60 -4.32 5.61
N VAL A 62 2.11 -3.10 5.41
CA VAL A 62 3.39 -2.67 5.98
C VAL A 62 3.34 -2.69 7.51
N ILE A 63 2.29 -2.14 8.10
CA ILE A 63 2.15 -2.11 9.56
C ILE A 63 2.10 -3.53 10.13
N GLY A 64 1.30 -4.39 9.53
CA GLY A 64 1.16 -5.77 9.99
C GLY A 64 2.46 -6.54 9.95
N LYS A 65 3.24 -6.35 8.89
CA LYS A 65 4.54 -7.04 8.74
C LYS A 65 5.60 -6.47 9.68
N LEU A 66 5.62 -5.16 9.90
CA LEU A 66 6.54 -4.57 10.86
C LEU A 66 6.23 -5.04 12.29
N ARG A 67 4.95 -5.15 12.64
CA ARG A 67 4.55 -5.70 13.95
C ARG A 67 4.91 -7.16 14.11
N ALA A 68 4.98 -7.90 13.01
CA ALA A 68 5.40 -9.31 13.02
C ALA A 68 6.92 -9.47 12.98
N ASN A 69 7.67 -8.38 13.08
CA ASN A 69 9.15 -8.35 13.04
C ASN A 69 9.74 -8.88 11.73
N GLU A 70 9.01 -8.73 10.63
CA GLU A 70 9.56 -9.09 9.32
C GLU A 70 10.64 -8.10 8.91
N THR A 71 11.64 -8.56 8.16
CA THR A 71 12.69 -7.68 7.67
C THR A 71 12.15 -6.77 6.57
N ILE A 72 12.71 -5.57 6.49
CA ILE A 72 12.26 -4.58 5.50
C ILE A 72 12.41 -5.11 4.08
N SER A 73 13.51 -5.79 3.77
CA SER A 73 13.73 -6.33 2.42
C SER A 73 12.65 -7.36 2.04
N VAL A 74 12.20 -8.17 2.97
CA VAL A 74 11.13 -9.14 2.73
C VAL A 74 9.79 -8.42 2.51
N ILE A 75 9.51 -7.41 3.31
CA ILE A 75 8.29 -6.60 3.17
C ILE A 75 8.24 -5.96 1.79
N GLU A 76 9.34 -5.34 1.37
CA GLU A 76 9.44 -4.66 0.07
C GLU A 76 9.28 -5.64 -1.09
N ARG A 77 9.92 -6.80 -1.00
CA ARG A 77 9.86 -7.81 -2.06
C ARG A 77 8.45 -8.41 -2.21
N ASN A 78 7.80 -8.72 -1.11
CA ASN A 78 6.50 -9.38 -1.14
C ASN A 78 5.33 -8.43 -1.42
N ALA A 79 5.58 -7.13 -1.46
CA ALA A 79 4.53 -6.15 -1.75
C ALA A 79 3.89 -6.37 -3.13
N GLN A 80 4.63 -6.91 -4.08
CA GLN A 80 4.11 -7.18 -5.42
C GLN A 80 3.04 -8.28 -5.47
N LYS A 81 2.88 -9.01 -4.37
CA LYS A 81 1.87 -10.08 -4.27
C LYS A 81 0.55 -9.62 -3.66
N ILE A 82 0.46 -8.36 -3.25
CA ILE A 82 -0.68 -7.88 -2.45
C ILE A 82 -1.86 -7.49 -3.34
N LEU A 83 -1.63 -6.70 -4.39
CA LEU A 83 -2.69 -6.27 -5.29
C LEU A 83 -2.30 -6.55 -6.73
N PRO A 84 -2.96 -7.53 -7.38
CA PRO A 84 -2.75 -7.74 -8.81
C PRO A 84 -3.42 -6.62 -9.62
N PRO A 85 -2.96 -6.37 -10.87
CA PRO A 85 -3.49 -5.26 -11.69
C PRO A 85 -4.98 -5.33 -11.96
N ASP A 86 -5.56 -6.52 -12.01
CA ASP A 86 -6.99 -6.69 -12.28
C ASP A 86 -7.90 -6.36 -11.10
N LYS A 87 -7.32 -6.09 -9.92
CA LYS A 87 -8.08 -5.72 -8.72
C LYS A 87 -8.16 -4.21 -8.50
N VAL A 88 -7.50 -3.43 -9.34
CA VAL A 88 -7.46 -1.97 -9.18
C VAL A 88 -8.01 -1.29 -10.42
N MET A 89 -8.50 -0.05 -10.24
CA MET A 89 -9.04 0.74 -11.34
C MET A 89 -7.95 1.13 -12.32
N ILE A 90 -8.36 1.45 -13.55
CA ILE A 90 -7.45 1.92 -14.60
C ILE A 90 -6.71 3.16 -14.11
N GLY A 91 -5.39 3.18 -14.32
CA GLY A 91 -4.54 4.30 -13.91
C GLY A 91 -3.92 4.15 -12.54
N VAL A 92 -4.42 3.24 -11.69
CA VAL A 92 -3.87 3.04 -10.35
C VAL A 92 -2.42 2.53 -10.39
N PRO A 93 -2.07 1.50 -11.19
CA PRO A 93 -0.67 1.05 -11.21
C PRO A 93 0.31 2.14 -11.61
N GLU A 94 -0.04 2.97 -12.59
CA GLU A 94 0.81 4.07 -13.05
C GLU A 94 0.93 5.18 -12.02
N SER A 95 -0.09 5.38 -11.20
CA SER A 95 -0.07 6.39 -10.15
C SER A 95 0.72 5.97 -8.92
N LEU A 96 0.95 4.67 -8.74
CA LEU A 96 1.62 4.11 -7.57
C LEU A 96 2.94 3.43 -7.95
N ARG A 97 3.82 4.15 -8.64
CA ARG A 97 5.13 3.60 -9.04
C ARG A 97 6.09 3.46 -7.87
N LYS A 98 5.97 4.34 -6.89
CA LYS A 98 6.81 4.29 -5.71
C LYS A 98 6.01 4.79 -4.51
N ILE A 99 5.99 4.01 -3.46
CA ILE A 99 5.32 4.38 -2.21
C ILE A 99 6.36 4.28 -1.09
N VAL A 100 6.57 5.38 -0.39
CA VAL A 100 7.50 5.42 0.75
C VAL A 100 6.69 5.55 2.03
N PHE A 101 6.83 4.57 2.91
CA PHE A 101 6.21 4.58 4.23
C PHE A 101 7.26 4.92 5.27
N GLU A 102 7.00 5.92 6.09
CA GLU A 102 7.79 6.22 7.27
C GLU A 102 6.91 5.91 8.48
N VAL A 103 7.27 4.88 9.22
CA VAL A 103 6.42 4.31 10.26
C VAL A 103 7.09 4.40 11.61
N LYS A 104 6.36 4.93 12.58
CA LYS A 104 6.77 4.97 13.98
C LYS A 104 5.69 4.25 14.80
N ILE A 105 6.07 3.13 15.41
CA ILE A 105 5.15 2.33 16.24
C ILE A 105 5.62 2.43 17.67
N ASP A 106 4.78 3.02 18.54
CA ASP A 106 5.03 3.19 19.97
C ASP A 106 6.44 3.71 20.25
N LYS A 107 7.23 2.97 21.02
CA LYS A 107 8.60 3.35 21.38
C LYS A 107 9.66 2.78 20.45
N LEU A 108 9.24 2.06 19.41
CA LEU A 108 10.18 1.48 18.45
C LEU A 108 10.80 2.56 17.58
N PRO A 109 12.01 2.31 17.04
CA PRO A 109 12.64 3.27 16.12
C PRO A 109 11.79 3.49 14.88
N LYS A 110 11.91 4.67 14.30
CA LYS A 110 11.27 4.98 13.03
C LYS A 110 11.82 4.07 11.93
N ARG A 111 10.94 3.50 11.13
CA ARG A 111 11.30 2.60 10.05
C ARG A 111 10.84 3.17 8.73
N ARG A 112 11.63 2.95 7.69
CA ARG A 112 11.32 3.39 6.34
C ARG A 112 11.19 2.18 5.43
N VAL A 113 10.05 2.08 4.75
CA VAL A 113 9.76 0.98 3.81
C VAL A 113 9.44 1.59 2.45
N ILE A 114 10.11 1.15 1.41
CA ILE A 114 9.94 1.65 0.06
C ILE A 114 9.38 0.55 -0.82
N LEU A 115 8.17 0.76 -1.35
CA LEU A 115 7.55 -0.15 -2.29
C LEU A 115 7.74 0.39 -3.70
N LYS A 116 8.55 -0.31 -4.52
CA LYS A 116 8.80 0.06 -5.91
C LYS A 116 7.92 -0.78 -6.81
N GLU A 117 7.12 -0.11 -7.64
CA GLU A 117 6.19 -0.76 -8.57
C GLU A 117 5.41 -1.89 -7.91
N PRO A 118 4.67 -1.60 -6.81
CA PRO A 118 3.97 -2.66 -6.09
C PRO A 118 2.88 -3.33 -6.91
N ILE A 119 2.35 -2.64 -7.91
CA ILE A 119 1.38 -3.22 -8.85
C ILE A 119 2.05 -3.27 -10.22
N THR A 120 2.43 -4.49 -10.65
CA THR A 120 3.20 -4.68 -11.88
C THR A 120 2.29 -4.91 -13.07
N THR A 121 2.27 -3.96 -13.99
CA THR A 121 1.51 -4.10 -15.24
C THR A 121 2.27 -4.88 -16.31
N SER A 122 3.60 -4.84 -16.28
CA SER A 122 4.44 -5.52 -17.26
C SER A 122 4.22 -7.04 -17.26
N ASN A 123 4.13 -7.65 -16.08
CA ASN A 123 3.88 -9.10 -15.99
C ASN A 123 2.51 -9.47 -16.52
N TYR A 124 1.51 -8.63 -16.29
CA TYR A 124 0.17 -8.81 -16.82
C TYR A 124 0.16 -8.77 -18.36
N ILE A 125 0.85 -7.79 -18.94
CA ILE A 125 0.98 -7.63 -20.37
C ILE A 125 1.69 -8.84 -20.99
N LEU A 126 2.78 -9.30 -20.40
CA LEU A 126 3.52 -10.46 -20.89
C LEU A 126 2.65 -11.72 -20.84
N SER A 127 1.85 -11.90 -19.82
CA SER A 127 0.94 -13.03 -19.73
C SER A 127 -0.12 -12.99 -20.83
N ALA A 128 -0.63 -11.81 -21.16
CA ALA A 128 -1.59 -11.66 -22.25
C ALA A 128 -0.97 -11.96 -23.60
N GLU A 129 0.28 -11.57 -23.80
CA GLU A 129 1.00 -11.81 -25.06
C GLU A 129 1.38 -13.28 -25.25
N SER A 130 1.60 -14.00 -24.16
CA SER A 130 1.98 -15.41 -24.25
C SER A 130 0.81 -16.33 -24.54
N CYS A 131 -0.38 -15.81 -24.52
CA CYS A 131 -1.57 -16.53 -24.95
C CYS A 131 -1.78 -16.37 -26.46
#